data_8c4b6df1a6b5a769dc903961dedc2f8e
#
_entry.id   8c4b6df1a6b5a769dc903961dedc2f8e
#
_cell.length_a   1.000
_cell.length_b   1.000
_cell.length_c   1.000
_cell.angle_alpha   90.00
_cell.angle_beta   90.00
_cell.angle_gamma   90.00
#
_symmetry.space_group_name_H-M   'P 1'
#
loop_
_entity.id
_entity.type
_entity.pdbx_description
1 polymer ?
#
loop_
_entity_poly.entity_id
_entity_poly.type
_entity_poly.pdbx_seq_one_letter_code
_entity_poly.pdbx_strand_id
1 'polypeptide(L)' 'MIGTSRRVIALQRALADYGYGQIKPSGIVDAETQAAIEKFERERKLPVTGQPSDRVVRELSAIIGRPLE' A
#
# COMPACT_ATOMS: atom_id res chain seq x y z
N MET A 1 0.63 -12.87 17.95
CA MET A 1 1.73 -12.52 17.21
C MET A 1 1.64 -11.20 16.61
N ILE A 2 2.64 -10.51 16.75
CA ILE A 2 2.66 -9.25 16.28
C ILE A 2 3.54 -9.13 15.23
N GLY A 3 3.50 -8.33 14.58
CA GLY A 3 4.44 -8.16 13.74
C GLY A 3 4.22 -7.72 12.43
N THR A 4 5.04 -8.20 11.59
CA THR A 4 5.10 -7.77 10.25
C THR A 4 4.07 -8.48 9.43
N SER A 5 3.27 -7.75 8.73
CA SER A 5 2.25 -8.31 7.87
C SER A 5 2.81 -8.46 6.47
N ARG A 6 2.70 -9.65 5.91
CA ARG A 6 3.15 -9.87 4.53
C ARG A 6 2.39 -8.99 3.55
N ARG A 7 1.11 -8.79 3.81
CA ARG A 7 0.30 -7.93 2.95
C ARG A 7 0.83 -6.50 2.97
N VAL A 8 1.18 -6.02 4.16
CA VAL A 8 1.69 -4.65 4.27
C VAL A 8 3.04 -4.53 3.61
N ILE A 9 3.92 -5.52 3.79
CA ILE A 9 5.21 -5.51 3.12
C ILE A 9 5.04 -5.46 1.60
N ALA A 10 4.17 -6.29 1.06
CA ALA A 10 3.95 -6.32 -0.38
C ALA A 10 3.36 -5.01 -0.87
N LEU A 11 2.45 -4.44 -0.10
CA LEU A 11 1.86 -3.14 -0.42
C LEU A 11 2.92 -2.05 -0.41
N GLN A 12 3.79 -2.05 0.58
CA GLN A 12 4.84 -1.05 0.68
C GLN A 12 5.80 -1.13 -0.50
N ARG A 13 6.17 -2.34 -0.89
CA ARG A 13 7.03 -2.53 -2.06
C ARG A 13 6.36 -2.05 -3.33
N ALA A 14 5.08 -2.36 -3.48
CA ALA A 14 4.34 -1.94 -4.66
C ALA A 14 4.23 -0.42 -4.74
N LEU A 15 3.92 0.22 -3.62
CA LEU A 15 3.81 1.67 -3.60
C LEU A 15 5.15 2.32 -3.92
N ALA A 16 6.23 1.79 -3.39
CA ALA A 16 7.55 2.32 -3.67
C ALA A 16 7.92 2.12 -5.13
N ASP A 17 7.63 0.94 -5.69
CA ASP A 17 7.95 0.63 -7.07
C ASP A 17 7.19 1.52 -8.05
N TYR A 18 5.99 1.93 -7.68
CA TYR A 18 5.17 2.77 -8.54
C TYR A 18 5.30 4.26 -8.23
N GLY A 19 6.28 4.61 -7.40
CA GLY A 19 6.61 6.02 -7.21
C GLY A 19 5.75 6.80 -6.23
N TYR A 20 5.04 6.10 -5.35
CA TYR A 20 4.20 6.80 -4.38
C TYR A 20 4.97 7.26 -3.14
N GLY A 21 6.22 6.90 -3.04
CA GLY A 21 7.07 7.36 -1.94
C GLY A 21 8.26 6.45 -1.75
N GLN A 22 9.19 6.89 -0.90
CA GLN A 22 10.34 6.08 -0.54
C GLN A 22 9.99 5.34 0.73
N ILE A 23 9.34 4.21 0.56
CA ILE A 23 8.80 3.47 1.68
C ILE A 23 9.61 2.24 1.94
N LYS A 24 9.98 2.02 3.20
CA LYS A 24 10.69 0.81 3.57
C LYS A 24 9.68 -0.29 3.81
N PRO A 25 9.92 -1.50 3.28
CA PRO A 25 8.96 -2.61 3.43
C PRO A 25 9.06 -3.24 4.81
N SER A 26 8.68 -2.48 5.82
CA SER A 26 8.79 -2.91 7.21
C SER A 26 7.64 -3.77 7.69
N GLY A 27 6.51 -3.68 7.02
CA GLY A 27 5.30 -4.37 7.46
C GLY A 27 4.50 -3.56 8.46
N ILE A 28 4.96 -2.36 8.79
CA ILE A 28 4.27 -1.49 9.71
C ILE A 28 3.79 -0.27 8.95
N VAL A 29 2.52 0.08 9.15
CA VAL A 29 1.96 1.25 8.46
C VAL A 29 2.35 2.48 9.25
N ASP A 30 3.44 3.10 8.84
CA ASP A 30 3.92 4.33 9.48
C ASP A 30 3.41 5.55 8.70
N ALA A 31 3.87 6.73 9.09
CA ALA A 31 3.39 7.96 8.48
C ALA A 31 3.69 8.02 6.98
N GLU A 32 4.85 7.53 6.59
CA GLU A 32 5.22 7.53 5.17
C GLU A 32 4.34 6.58 4.37
N THR A 33 4.06 5.42 4.94
CA THR A 33 3.18 4.46 4.30
C THR A 33 1.77 5.01 4.19
N GLN A 34 1.27 5.64 5.26
CA GLN A 34 -0.05 6.25 5.23
C GLN A 34 -0.15 7.32 4.14
N ALA A 35 0.85 8.16 4.06
CA ALA A 35 0.86 9.22 3.06
C ALA A 35 0.84 8.65 1.64
N ALA A 36 1.59 7.58 1.42
CA ALA A 36 1.62 6.94 0.12
C ALA A 36 0.28 6.30 -0.22
N ILE A 37 -0.36 5.66 0.75
CA ILE A 37 -1.67 5.07 0.55
C ILE A 37 -2.68 6.16 0.21
N GLU A 38 -2.64 7.28 0.95
CA GLU A 38 -3.55 8.37 0.68
C GLU A 38 -3.38 8.91 -0.72
N LYS A 39 -2.15 9.07 -1.15
CA LYS A 39 -1.88 9.55 -2.50
C LYS A 39 -2.43 8.59 -3.54
N PHE A 40 -2.22 7.30 -3.32
CA PHE A 40 -2.74 6.27 -4.22
C PHE A 40 -4.26 6.33 -4.26
N GLU A 41 -4.89 6.42 -3.09
CA GLU A 41 -6.35 6.46 -3.01
C GLU A 41 -6.91 7.67 -3.75
N ARG A 42 -6.28 8.83 -3.61
CA ARG A 42 -6.73 10.02 -4.33
C ARG A 42 -6.61 9.84 -5.82
N GLU A 43 -5.51 9.29 -6.28
CA GLU A 43 -5.30 9.09 -7.70
C GLU A 43 -6.27 8.09 -8.29
N ARG A 44 -6.66 7.10 -7.51
CA ARG A 44 -7.62 6.10 -7.96
C ARG A 44 -9.06 6.48 -7.64
N LYS A 45 -9.27 7.64 -7.07
CA LYS A 45 -10.59 8.15 -6.69
C LYS A 45 -11.31 7.22 -5.71
N LEU A 46 -10.52 6.66 -4.81
CA LEU A 46 -11.04 5.83 -3.72
C LEU A 46 -11.23 6.69 -2.48
N PRO A 47 -12.02 6.23 -1.53
CA PRO A 47 -12.10 6.95 -0.24
C PRO A 47 -10.71 7.01 0.38
N VAL A 48 -10.31 8.18 0.83
CA VAL A 48 -8.97 8.40 1.35
C VAL A 48 -8.94 8.00 2.82
N THR A 49 -8.38 6.85 3.12
CA THR A 49 -8.34 6.32 4.48
C THR A 49 -6.93 6.26 5.04
N GLY A 50 -5.94 6.18 4.18
CA GLY A 50 -4.56 5.99 4.60
C GLY A 50 -4.28 4.61 5.16
N GLN A 51 -5.19 3.66 4.93
CA GLN A 51 -5.09 2.32 5.49
C GLN A 51 -4.93 1.28 4.38
N PRO A 52 -4.25 0.16 4.67
CA PRO A 52 -4.07 -0.90 3.68
C PRO A 52 -5.32 -1.78 3.59
N SER A 53 -6.42 -1.16 3.19
CA SER A 53 -7.70 -1.85 3.11
C SER A 53 -7.71 -2.84 1.95
N ASP A 54 -8.70 -3.73 1.96
CA ASP A 54 -8.88 -4.68 0.87
C ASP A 54 -9.04 -3.97 -0.46
N ARG A 55 -9.70 -2.82 -0.46
CA ARG A 55 -9.90 -2.05 -1.69
C ARG A 55 -8.57 -1.56 -2.26
N VAL A 56 -7.70 -1.04 -1.41
CA VAL A 56 -6.39 -0.58 -1.83
C VAL A 56 -5.57 -1.75 -2.36
N VAL A 57 -5.60 -2.87 -1.65
CA VAL A 57 -4.86 -4.05 -2.06
C VAL A 57 -5.35 -4.55 -3.43
N ARG A 58 -6.65 -4.59 -3.63
CA ARG A 58 -7.21 -5.01 -4.90
C ARG A 58 -6.83 -4.09 -6.03
N GLU A 59 -6.89 -2.79 -5.79
CA GLU A 59 -6.55 -1.82 -6.82
C GLU A 59 -5.07 -1.94 -7.21
N LEU A 60 -4.21 -2.08 -6.22
CA LEU A 60 -2.79 -2.27 -6.49
C LEU A 60 -2.54 -3.57 -7.24
N SER A 61 -3.20 -4.64 -6.83
CA SER A 61 -3.06 -5.93 -7.49
C SER A 61 -3.46 -5.84 -8.96
N ALA A 62 -4.51 -5.08 -9.25
CA ALA A 62 -4.96 -4.90 -10.61
C ALA A 62 -3.93 -4.14 -11.45
N ILE A 63 -3.30 -3.14 -10.87
CA ILE A 63 -2.28 -2.37 -11.57
C ILE A 63 -1.05 -3.23 -11.83
N ILE A 64 -0.64 -3.99 -10.84
CA ILE A 64 0.53 -4.83 -10.95
C ILE A 64 0.27 -6.05 -11.83
N GLY A 65 -0.97 -6.50 -11.88
CA GLY A 65 -1.35 -7.66 -12.67
C GLY A 65 -1.19 -8.97 -11.96
N ARG A 66 -1.05 -8.96 -10.64
CA ARG A 66 -0.93 -10.18 -9.85
C ARG A 66 -1.29 -9.88 -8.40
N PRO A 67 -1.63 -10.92 -7.62
CA PRO A 67 -1.93 -10.72 -6.20
C PRO A 67 -0.72 -10.17 -5.46
N LEU A 68 -0.98 -9.36 -4.44
CA LEU A 68 0.08 -8.79 -3.65
C LEU A 68 0.71 -9.80 -2.69
N GLU A 69 0.04 -10.85 -2.35
CA GLU A 69 0.61 -11.83 -1.43
C GLU A 69 1.22 -13.02 -2.13
#